data_c0e0608a1b8910ea969fb302441d1383
#
_entry.id   c0e0608a1b8910ea969fb302441d1383
#
_cell.length_a   1.000
_cell.length_b   1.000
_cell.length_c   1.000
_cell.angle_alpha   90.00
_cell.angle_beta   90.00
_cell.angle_gamma   90.00
#
_symmetry.space_group_name_H-M   'P 1'
#
loop_
_entity.id
_entity.type
_entity.pdbx_description
1 polymer ?
#
loop_
_entity_poly.entity_id
_entity_poly.type
_entity_poly.pdbx_seq_one_letter_code
_entity_poly.pdbx_strand_id
1 'polypeptide(L)'
;MAQVIVVGGGLAGLSAAHTLLERGANVLLLDKQGFMGGNSTKATSGINGAGTQTQQDHGIADSAKIFFDDTKRSARDLARDDLIHVLTGRSGDAVNWLQDKFALDLSKVSRLGGHSQPRTHRGDAQFPGMVITYAQLERLEDLAQSTPDRVKILKKSRVTKLLKDESGTVTGVEYVQGGKTSSALGPVILATGGYAADFTSDSLLKKYRPELWDLPTTNGEHSTGDGHKLAIFAGASAVDMEKVQVHPTGLVDPKEPDAKVKFLAAEALRGVGGLLLDNEGQRFVDELQHRDFVTGKIWENGKFPIRLVLNGKASKEIEWHCKHYVGRGLMKRFDSGEALAKEFGLSSAVLKKTFDDYNLAAKTKKDRFAKKFFSDDNWTLNDTFHVAIMTPVLHYTMGGLEIDPEARVLAPGGAPLPGLFAAGEVAGGVHGANRLGGSSLLGCVVFGRVAGDAAAAYLLQNYGNVSARAAGRLAGVATHLGAPQPETTKAKEEVATRSGAASSSPSRASEKTYTIDEVATHNKKEDIWVVVDGQVLDVTKFLPDHPGGEKAILLYAGRDATEEFNMLHDPKVIPRYAPDAVIGRVRK
;
A
#
# COMPACT_ATOMS: atom_id res chain seq x y z
N MET A 1 -3.27 29.98 10.90
CA MET A 1 -1.97 29.43 11.30
C MET A 1 -1.29 28.88 10.06
N ALA A 2 0.02 29.02 9.94
CA ALA A 2 0.76 28.48 8.81
C ALA A 2 0.73 26.94 8.87
N GLN A 3 0.23 26.30 7.83
CA GLN A 3 0.05 24.85 7.74
C GLN A 3 0.42 24.36 6.34
N VAL A 4 0.77 23.08 6.21
CA VAL A 4 0.89 22.39 4.93
C VAL A 4 -0.35 21.53 4.73
N ILE A 5 -0.89 21.56 3.51
CA ILE A 5 -2.06 20.79 3.13
C ILE A 5 -1.59 19.50 2.46
N VAL A 6 -1.98 18.35 3.00
CA VAL A 6 -1.71 17.02 2.42
C VAL A 6 -3.02 16.49 1.83
N VAL A 7 -3.02 16.20 0.54
CA VAL A 7 -4.19 15.69 -0.18
C VAL A 7 -4.00 14.20 -0.48
N GLY A 8 -4.75 13.36 0.21
CA GLY A 8 -4.69 11.90 0.16
C GLY A 8 -4.08 11.29 1.41
N GLY A 9 -4.86 10.46 2.11
CA GLY A 9 -4.50 9.74 3.34
C GLY A 9 -3.93 8.34 3.09
N GLY A 10 -3.33 8.09 1.92
CA GLY A 10 -2.53 6.89 1.64
C GLY A 10 -1.13 6.99 2.26
N LEU A 11 -0.31 5.94 2.12
CA LEU A 11 1.01 5.84 2.76
C LEU A 11 1.93 7.05 2.46
N ALA A 12 1.89 7.61 1.23
CA ALA A 12 2.69 8.78 0.89
C ALA A 12 2.26 10.03 1.67
N GLY A 13 0.96 10.27 1.76
CA GLY A 13 0.43 11.41 2.53
C GLY A 13 0.65 11.26 4.03
N LEU A 14 0.52 10.04 4.57
CA LEU A 14 0.81 9.75 5.98
C LEU A 14 2.28 9.99 6.29
N SER A 15 3.21 9.49 5.44
CA SER A 15 4.65 9.71 5.59
C SER A 15 5.02 11.20 5.51
N ALA A 16 4.39 11.95 4.58
CA ALA A 16 4.57 13.39 4.49
C ALA A 16 4.05 14.11 5.75
N ALA A 17 2.86 13.75 6.25
CA ALA A 17 2.27 14.35 7.44
C ALA A 17 3.14 14.14 8.68
N HIS A 18 3.65 12.92 8.90
CA HIS A 18 4.56 12.63 10.01
C HIS A 18 5.86 13.41 9.90
N THR A 19 6.43 13.53 8.70
CA THR A 19 7.67 14.31 8.49
C THR A 19 7.44 15.80 8.72
N LEU A 20 6.33 16.35 8.22
CA LEU A 20 5.96 17.74 8.50
C LEU A 20 5.86 18.04 10.00
N LEU A 21 5.26 17.13 10.77
CA LEU A 21 5.17 17.26 12.23
C LEU A 21 6.53 17.18 12.91
N GLU A 22 7.44 16.32 12.42
CA GLU A 22 8.82 16.25 12.88
C GLU A 22 9.57 17.57 12.63
N ARG A 23 9.27 18.26 11.53
CA ARG A 23 9.84 19.58 11.17
C ARG A 23 9.11 20.76 11.83
N GLY A 24 8.15 20.49 12.71
CA GLY A 24 7.44 21.54 13.46
C GLY A 24 6.28 22.21 12.70
N ALA A 25 5.98 21.82 11.47
CA ALA A 25 4.86 22.34 10.69
C ALA A 25 3.52 21.83 11.22
N ASN A 26 2.45 22.59 10.98
CA ASN A 26 1.08 22.13 11.18
C ASN A 26 0.59 21.42 9.90
N VAL A 27 -0.32 20.46 10.05
CA VAL A 27 -0.81 19.62 8.96
C VAL A 27 -2.33 19.69 8.88
N LEU A 28 -2.84 19.95 7.67
CA LEU A 28 -4.23 19.69 7.30
C LEU A 28 -4.22 18.53 6.28
N LEU A 29 -4.70 17.36 6.67
CA LEU A 29 -4.82 16.20 5.78
C LEU A 29 -6.27 16.06 5.31
N LEU A 30 -6.46 15.99 3.99
CA LEU A 30 -7.74 15.83 3.32
C LEU A 30 -7.79 14.50 2.60
N ASP A 31 -8.82 13.69 2.83
CA ASP A 31 -9.09 12.48 2.04
C ASP A 31 -10.56 12.45 1.58
N LYS A 32 -10.77 12.04 0.31
CA LYS A 32 -12.12 11.92 -0.25
C LYS A 32 -12.90 10.74 0.30
N GLN A 33 -12.20 9.73 0.85
CA GLN A 33 -12.79 8.53 1.43
C GLN A 33 -13.15 8.72 2.91
N GLY A 34 -14.07 7.91 3.39
CA GLY A 34 -14.43 7.85 4.83
C GLY A 34 -13.36 7.14 5.65
N PHE A 35 -12.58 6.28 5.02
CA PHE A 35 -11.46 5.57 5.60
C PHE A 35 -10.18 5.83 4.79
N MET A 36 -9.09 6.17 5.48
CA MET A 36 -7.81 6.45 4.86
C MET A 36 -6.97 5.18 4.68
N GLY A 37 -5.90 5.26 3.89
CA GLY A 37 -4.97 4.16 3.62
C GLY A 37 -4.78 3.87 2.13
N GLY A 38 -5.81 4.09 1.32
CA GLY A 38 -5.75 3.94 -0.14
C GLY A 38 -5.34 2.53 -0.58
N ASN A 39 -4.70 2.42 -1.75
CA ASN A 39 -4.18 1.12 -2.24
C ASN A 39 -2.96 0.61 -1.46
N SER A 40 -2.33 1.45 -0.64
CA SER A 40 -1.16 1.03 0.16
C SER A 40 -1.52 -0.11 1.11
N THR A 41 -2.72 -0.10 1.68
CA THR A 41 -3.21 -1.19 2.57
C THR A 41 -3.35 -2.53 1.87
N LYS A 42 -3.45 -2.54 0.53
CA LYS A 42 -3.63 -3.76 -0.28
C LYS A 42 -2.29 -4.38 -0.73
N ALA A 43 -1.15 -3.76 -0.40
CA ALA A 43 0.16 -4.27 -0.81
C ALA A 43 0.53 -5.52 0.00
N THR A 44 0.85 -6.60 -0.72
CA THR A 44 0.91 -7.96 -0.16
C THR A 44 2.33 -8.51 0.02
N SER A 45 3.35 -7.90 -0.61
CA SER A 45 4.69 -8.49 -0.67
C SER A 45 5.71 -7.87 0.27
N GLY A 46 5.60 -6.58 0.58
CA GLY A 46 6.53 -5.86 1.45
C GLY A 46 7.07 -4.55 0.89
N ILE A 47 8.01 -3.96 1.62
CA ILE A 47 8.71 -2.72 1.30
C ILE A 47 10.19 -2.99 1.00
N ASN A 48 10.72 -2.41 -0.07
CA ASN A 48 12.14 -2.54 -0.38
C ASN A 48 13.01 -1.68 0.55
N GLY A 49 14.17 -2.23 0.91
CA GLY A 49 15.25 -1.52 1.60
C GLY A 49 16.59 -2.13 1.25
N ALA A 50 17.61 -1.33 1.03
CA ALA A 50 18.96 -1.79 0.73
C ALA A 50 19.95 -1.30 1.78
N GLY A 51 20.84 -2.20 2.23
CA GLY A 51 21.81 -1.93 3.28
C GLY A 51 21.18 -1.83 4.69
N THR A 52 20.06 -2.50 4.92
CA THR A 52 19.36 -2.52 6.21
C THR A 52 20.07 -3.44 7.20
N GLN A 53 19.83 -3.21 8.52
CA GLN A 53 20.30 -4.11 9.56
C GLN A 53 19.73 -5.53 9.36
N THR A 54 18.45 -5.64 9.02
CA THR A 54 17.81 -6.93 8.73
C THR A 54 18.55 -7.71 7.63
N GLN A 55 19.01 -7.04 6.56
CA GLN A 55 19.79 -7.71 5.51
C GLN A 55 21.16 -8.17 6.02
N GLN A 56 21.81 -7.38 6.85
CA GLN A 56 23.11 -7.74 7.45
C GLN A 56 22.96 -8.98 8.34
N ASP A 57 21.94 -9.03 9.18
CA ASP A 57 21.64 -10.16 10.06
C ASP A 57 21.37 -11.46 9.30
N HIS A 58 20.83 -11.34 8.09
CA HIS A 58 20.59 -12.47 7.16
C HIS A 58 21.78 -12.76 6.22
N GLY A 59 22.92 -12.06 6.35
CA GLY A 59 24.09 -12.25 5.48
C GLY A 59 23.86 -11.85 4.03
N ILE A 60 22.90 -10.95 3.75
CA ILE A 60 22.55 -10.48 2.41
C ILE A 60 23.44 -9.30 2.05
N ALA A 61 24.31 -9.48 1.06
CA ALA A 61 25.17 -8.42 0.53
C ALA A 61 24.39 -7.56 -0.48
N ASP A 62 23.66 -6.56 0.01
CA ASP A 62 22.95 -5.58 -0.79
C ASP A 62 23.39 -4.15 -0.47
N SER A 63 23.16 -3.23 -1.38
CA SER A 63 23.50 -1.81 -1.20
C SER A 63 22.59 -0.92 -2.04
N ALA A 64 22.56 0.37 -1.72
CA ALA A 64 21.87 1.39 -2.51
C ALA A 64 22.35 1.38 -3.99
N LYS A 65 23.65 1.13 -4.23
CA LYS A 65 24.20 1.02 -5.60
C LYS A 65 23.66 -0.17 -6.37
N ILE A 66 23.61 -1.36 -5.75
CA ILE A 66 23.05 -2.57 -6.37
C ILE A 66 21.56 -2.36 -6.65
N PHE A 67 20.85 -1.75 -5.72
CA PHE A 67 19.43 -1.45 -5.89
C PHE A 67 19.19 -0.38 -6.98
N PHE A 68 20.07 0.62 -7.08
CA PHE A 68 20.05 1.59 -8.18
C PHE A 68 20.17 0.90 -9.54
N ASP A 69 21.14 0.01 -9.70
CA ASP A 69 21.40 -0.70 -10.95
C ASP A 69 20.21 -1.59 -11.36
N ASP A 70 19.60 -2.28 -10.39
CA ASP A 70 18.38 -3.08 -10.63
C ASP A 70 17.20 -2.18 -11.05
N THR A 71 17.00 -1.04 -10.37
CA THR A 71 15.90 -0.11 -10.65
C THR A 71 16.09 0.54 -12.02
N LYS A 72 17.30 1.01 -12.33
CA LYS A 72 17.65 1.61 -13.63
C LYS A 72 17.43 0.61 -14.77
N ARG A 73 17.85 -0.65 -14.60
CA ARG A 73 17.64 -1.71 -15.58
C ARG A 73 16.14 -1.95 -15.81
N SER A 74 15.32 -1.91 -14.76
CA SER A 74 13.86 -2.06 -14.85
C SER A 74 13.19 -0.86 -15.51
N ALA A 75 13.68 0.34 -15.25
CA ALA A 75 13.19 1.60 -15.82
C ALA A 75 13.54 1.77 -17.31
N ARG A 76 14.55 1.04 -17.80
CA ARG A 76 15.02 1.05 -19.21
C ARG A 76 15.42 2.46 -19.68
N ASP A 77 14.99 2.84 -20.90
CA ASP A 77 15.24 4.13 -21.56
C ASP A 77 14.53 5.33 -20.90
N LEU A 78 13.57 5.05 -20.01
CA LEU A 78 12.86 6.06 -19.22
C LEU A 78 13.47 6.27 -17.82
N ALA A 79 14.67 5.74 -17.56
CA ALA A 79 15.33 5.89 -16.28
C ALA A 79 15.69 7.36 -16.01
N ARG A 80 15.21 7.90 -14.90
CA ARG A 80 15.63 9.19 -14.34
C ARG A 80 16.56 8.92 -13.17
N ASP A 81 17.84 9.02 -13.44
CA ASP A 81 18.91 8.67 -12.48
C ASP A 81 18.80 9.48 -11.19
N ASP A 82 18.44 10.76 -11.29
CA ASP A 82 18.22 11.67 -10.17
C ASP A 82 17.14 11.15 -9.20
N LEU A 83 15.98 10.74 -9.70
CA LEU A 83 14.88 10.20 -8.89
C LEU A 83 15.19 8.79 -8.37
N ILE A 84 15.85 7.95 -9.19
CA ILE A 84 16.28 6.61 -8.77
C ILE A 84 17.30 6.70 -7.63
N HIS A 85 18.22 7.66 -7.67
CA HIS A 85 19.18 7.91 -6.57
C HIS A 85 18.46 8.27 -5.27
N VAL A 86 17.44 9.14 -5.32
CA VAL A 86 16.64 9.46 -4.14
C VAL A 86 15.94 8.22 -3.58
N LEU A 87 15.25 7.47 -4.46
CA LEU A 87 14.52 6.26 -4.06
C LEU A 87 15.42 5.22 -3.39
N THR A 88 16.53 4.88 -4.04
CA THR A 88 17.40 3.77 -3.61
C THR A 88 18.35 4.17 -2.50
N GLY A 89 18.88 5.40 -2.56
CA GLY A 89 19.78 5.94 -1.56
C GLY A 89 19.13 6.14 -0.19
N ARG A 90 17.83 6.44 -0.15
CA ARG A 90 17.07 6.61 1.09
C ARG A 90 16.32 5.35 1.52
N SER A 91 16.48 4.22 0.82
CA SER A 91 15.65 3.03 1.05
C SER A 91 15.89 2.36 2.39
N GLY A 92 17.15 2.23 2.82
CA GLY A 92 17.49 1.68 4.13
C GLY A 92 16.97 2.56 5.27
N ASP A 93 17.19 3.89 5.17
CA ASP A 93 16.68 4.87 6.13
C ASP A 93 15.14 4.85 6.22
N ALA A 94 14.44 4.63 5.11
CA ALA A 94 12.98 4.51 5.12
C ALA A 94 12.49 3.28 5.90
N VAL A 95 13.16 2.13 5.77
CA VAL A 95 12.84 0.92 6.54
C VAL A 95 13.16 1.12 8.02
N ASN A 96 14.32 1.66 8.35
CA ASN A 96 14.72 1.96 9.74
C ASN A 96 13.73 2.95 10.39
N TRP A 97 13.35 4.03 9.69
CA TRP A 97 12.36 4.99 10.20
C TRP A 97 11.02 4.34 10.54
N LEU A 98 10.57 3.37 9.73
CA LEU A 98 9.35 2.61 10.01
C LEU A 98 9.49 1.72 11.25
N GLN A 99 10.62 1.05 11.41
CA GLN A 99 10.90 0.19 12.56
C GLN A 99 11.03 1.02 13.85
N ASP A 100 11.82 2.08 13.81
CA ASP A 100 12.14 2.89 15.00
C ASP A 100 10.93 3.70 15.49
N LYS A 101 10.19 4.32 14.55
CA LYS A 101 9.11 5.23 14.91
C LYS A 101 7.78 4.53 15.19
N PHE A 102 7.51 3.42 14.49
CA PHE A 102 6.21 2.74 14.55
C PHE A 102 6.32 1.31 15.12
N ALA A 103 7.51 0.91 15.58
CA ALA A 103 7.80 -0.40 16.16
C ALA A 103 7.38 -1.59 15.24
N LEU A 104 7.56 -1.42 13.93
CA LEU A 104 7.13 -2.43 12.95
C LEU A 104 8.12 -3.59 12.88
N ASP A 105 7.58 -4.81 12.85
CA ASP A 105 8.35 -5.99 12.47
C ASP A 105 8.54 -6.03 10.94
N LEU A 106 9.79 -5.88 10.50
CA LEU A 106 10.21 -5.98 9.10
C LEU A 106 11.39 -6.95 8.96
N SER A 107 11.40 -8.02 9.78
CA SER A 107 12.50 -8.97 9.95
C SER A 107 12.63 -10.01 8.83
N LYS A 108 11.60 -10.23 8.01
CA LYS A 108 11.67 -11.17 6.88
C LYS A 108 12.02 -10.44 5.60
N VAL A 109 12.92 -11.02 4.81
CA VAL A 109 13.37 -10.45 3.54
C VAL A 109 13.14 -11.44 2.41
N SER A 110 12.49 -11.00 1.34
CA SER A 110 12.22 -11.80 0.15
C SER A 110 12.86 -11.21 -1.11
N ARG A 111 13.20 -12.07 -2.08
CA ARG A 111 13.56 -11.66 -3.43
C ARG A 111 12.30 -11.66 -4.30
N LEU A 112 11.99 -10.54 -4.93
CA LEU A 112 10.91 -10.43 -5.90
C LEU A 112 11.46 -10.39 -7.33
N GLY A 113 10.57 -10.40 -8.32
CA GLY A 113 10.91 -10.40 -9.73
C GLY A 113 11.75 -9.19 -10.16
N GLY A 114 12.81 -9.45 -10.93
CA GLY A 114 13.72 -8.42 -11.43
C GLY A 114 14.79 -7.94 -10.45
N HIS A 115 14.74 -8.34 -9.18
CA HIS A 115 15.75 -8.01 -8.18
C HIS A 115 16.96 -8.95 -8.21
N SER A 116 18.15 -8.40 -8.13
CA SER A 116 19.40 -9.17 -8.02
C SER A 116 19.66 -9.66 -6.59
N GLN A 117 19.13 -8.95 -5.57
CA GLN A 117 19.27 -9.30 -4.16
C GLN A 117 17.90 -9.38 -3.46
N PRO A 118 17.76 -10.21 -2.38
CA PRO A 118 16.61 -10.13 -1.49
C PRO A 118 16.62 -8.78 -0.76
N ARG A 119 15.54 -7.98 -0.93
CA ARG A 119 15.44 -6.66 -0.28
C ARG A 119 14.04 -6.23 0.10
N THR A 120 13.06 -7.09 -0.11
CA THR A 120 11.67 -6.75 0.21
C THR A 120 11.34 -7.24 1.61
N HIS A 121 11.20 -6.29 2.54
CA HIS A 121 11.01 -6.52 3.96
C HIS A 121 9.52 -6.67 4.31
N ARG A 122 9.22 -7.56 5.25
CA ARG A 122 7.88 -7.80 5.80
C ARG A 122 7.97 -8.45 7.18
N GLY A 123 6.89 -8.47 7.92
CA GLY A 123 6.72 -9.32 9.10
C GLY A 123 6.27 -10.74 8.78
N ASP A 124 6.05 -11.56 9.78
CA ASP A 124 5.58 -12.94 9.64
C ASP A 124 4.08 -13.05 9.40
N ALA A 125 3.29 -12.19 10.03
CA ALA A 125 1.84 -12.18 9.99
C ALA A 125 1.31 -10.90 9.35
N GLN A 126 0.15 -10.98 8.72
CA GLN A 126 -0.57 -9.88 8.06
C GLN A 126 0.08 -9.37 6.76
N PHE A 127 -0.68 -8.62 5.97
CA PHE A 127 -0.16 -7.99 4.77
C PHE A 127 0.68 -6.76 5.14
N PRO A 128 1.92 -6.68 4.66
CA PRO A 128 2.84 -5.61 5.05
C PRO A 128 2.31 -4.21 4.69
N GLY A 129 1.58 -4.06 3.60
CA GLY A 129 0.97 -2.78 3.24
C GLY A 129 -0.05 -2.29 4.27
N MET A 130 -0.83 -3.21 4.82
CA MET A 130 -1.80 -2.94 5.87
C MET A 130 -1.09 -2.51 7.17
N VAL A 131 -0.15 -3.32 7.63
CA VAL A 131 0.60 -3.07 8.88
C VAL A 131 1.33 -1.72 8.81
N ILE A 132 2.08 -1.46 7.73
CA ILE A 132 2.85 -0.22 7.56
C ILE A 132 1.93 1.00 7.47
N THR A 133 0.81 0.89 6.76
CA THR A 133 -0.09 2.04 6.56
C THR A 133 -0.91 2.34 7.80
N TYR A 134 -1.45 1.31 8.47
CA TYR A 134 -2.28 1.50 9.66
C TYR A 134 -1.47 2.00 10.86
N ALA A 135 -0.25 1.53 11.07
CA ALA A 135 0.59 2.05 12.14
C ALA A 135 0.83 3.57 12.02
N GLN A 136 1.05 4.07 10.78
CA GLN A 136 1.18 5.50 10.54
C GLN A 136 -0.15 6.23 10.70
N LEU A 137 -1.25 5.65 10.21
CA LEU A 137 -2.59 6.22 10.29
C LEU A 137 -3.04 6.38 11.74
N GLU A 138 -2.97 5.32 12.53
CA GLU A 138 -3.34 5.30 13.94
C GLU A 138 -2.55 6.34 14.74
N ARG A 139 -1.23 6.36 14.53
CA ARG A 139 -0.40 7.35 15.19
C ARG A 139 -0.75 8.79 14.82
N LEU A 140 -1.11 9.05 13.54
CA LEU A 140 -1.52 10.37 13.10
C LEU A 140 -2.88 10.78 13.69
N GLU A 141 -3.83 9.85 13.77
CA GLU A 141 -5.13 10.08 14.39
C GLU A 141 -5.01 10.36 15.90
N ASP A 142 -4.12 9.65 16.61
CA ASP A 142 -3.80 9.94 18.01
C ASP A 142 -3.22 11.35 18.19
N LEU A 143 -2.33 11.76 17.28
CA LEU A 143 -1.81 13.12 17.27
C LEU A 143 -2.88 14.16 16.96
N ALA A 144 -3.83 13.87 16.07
CA ALA A 144 -4.94 14.75 15.77
C ALA A 144 -5.88 14.96 16.99
N GLN A 145 -6.03 13.92 17.82
CA GLN A 145 -6.79 14.01 19.07
C GLN A 145 -6.03 14.76 20.17
N SER A 146 -4.75 14.43 20.37
CA SER A 146 -3.94 14.99 21.46
C SER A 146 -3.39 16.39 21.15
N THR A 147 -3.18 16.74 19.88
CA THR A 147 -2.64 18.04 19.43
C THR A 147 -3.44 18.61 18.25
N PRO A 148 -4.75 18.92 18.43
CA PRO A 148 -5.65 19.34 17.34
C PRO A 148 -5.28 20.70 16.73
N ASP A 149 -4.45 21.48 17.38
CA ASP A 149 -3.86 22.72 16.86
C ASP A 149 -2.74 22.47 15.84
N ARG A 150 -2.16 21.27 15.83
CA ARG A 150 -1.08 20.85 14.92
C ARG A 150 -1.53 19.95 13.79
N VAL A 151 -2.47 19.06 14.05
CA VAL A 151 -2.96 18.07 13.08
C VAL A 151 -4.47 18.16 12.96
N LYS A 152 -4.93 18.36 11.74
CA LYS A 152 -6.34 18.27 11.40
C LYS A 152 -6.54 17.29 10.25
N ILE A 153 -7.43 16.32 10.44
CA ILE A 153 -7.78 15.31 9.45
C ILE A 153 -9.24 15.53 9.03
N LEU A 154 -9.48 15.71 7.73
CA LEU A 154 -10.81 15.83 7.15
C LEU A 154 -11.05 14.67 6.18
N LYS A 155 -11.82 13.67 6.64
CA LYS A 155 -12.32 12.56 5.84
C LYS A 155 -13.55 12.99 5.03
N LYS A 156 -13.90 12.23 3.97
CA LYS A 156 -15.01 12.55 3.05
C LYS A 156 -14.90 13.97 2.48
N SER A 157 -13.68 14.42 2.22
CA SER A 157 -13.33 15.78 1.79
C SER A 157 -12.60 15.73 0.45
N ARG A 158 -13.35 15.88 -0.64
CA ARG A 158 -12.82 15.84 -2.01
C ARG A 158 -12.25 17.20 -2.41
N VAL A 159 -10.96 17.27 -2.66
CA VAL A 159 -10.32 18.46 -3.26
C VAL A 159 -10.77 18.57 -4.71
N THR A 160 -11.24 19.76 -5.10
CA THR A 160 -11.82 20.04 -6.41
C THR A 160 -11.03 21.05 -7.21
N LYS A 161 -10.15 21.84 -6.55
CA LYS A 161 -9.35 22.88 -7.20
C LYS A 161 -8.08 23.18 -6.43
N LEU A 162 -6.98 23.44 -7.14
CA LEU A 162 -5.78 24.10 -6.62
C LEU A 162 -5.96 25.61 -6.73
N LEU A 163 -5.78 26.34 -5.63
CA LEU A 163 -5.85 27.80 -5.59
C LEU A 163 -4.47 28.36 -5.96
N LYS A 164 -4.44 29.36 -6.83
CA LYS A 164 -3.23 30.06 -7.26
C LYS A 164 -3.38 31.55 -7.07
N ASP A 165 -2.28 32.20 -6.74
CA ASP A 165 -2.18 33.67 -6.77
C ASP A 165 -1.87 34.20 -8.17
N GLU A 166 -1.75 35.50 -8.31
CA GLU A 166 -1.45 36.18 -9.57
C GLU A 166 -0.08 35.80 -10.16
N SER A 167 0.87 35.37 -9.34
CA SER A 167 2.18 34.90 -9.76
C SER A 167 2.17 33.47 -10.29
N GLY A 168 1.04 32.75 -10.15
CA GLY A 168 0.92 31.34 -10.48
C GLY A 168 1.35 30.39 -9.35
N THR A 169 1.71 30.91 -8.18
CA THR A 169 2.05 30.12 -6.99
C THR A 169 0.82 29.42 -6.45
N VAL A 170 0.94 28.13 -6.12
CA VAL A 170 -0.14 27.37 -5.44
C VAL A 170 -0.19 27.79 -3.97
N THR A 171 -1.32 28.35 -3.57
CA THR A 171 -1.52 28.93 -2.24
C THR A 171 -2.52 28.17 -1.39
N GLY A 172 -3.15 27.13 -1.93
CA GLY A 172 -4.14 26.35 -1.20
C GLY A 172 -5.00 25.45 -2.08
N VAL A 173 -6.08 24.97 -1.49
CA VAL A 173 -7.06 24.10 -2.16
C VAL A 173 -8.50 24.55 -1.88
N GLU A 174 -9.39 24.25 -2.83
CA GLU A 174 -10.83 24.20 -2.61
C GLU A 174 -11.24 22.72 -2.47
N TYR A 175 -12.13 22.42 -1.54
CA TYR A 175 -12.63 21.06 -1.30
C TYR A 175 -14.12 21.06 -0.96
N VAL A 176 -14.77 19.92 -1.21
CA VAL A 176 -16.18 19.68 -0.90
C VAL A 176 -16.27 18.64 0.21
N GLN A 177 -17.01 18.95 1.28
CA GLN A 177 -17.33 18.04 2.37
C GLN A 177 -18.81 18.17 2.72
N GLY A 178 -19.55 17.07 2.73
CA GLY A 178 -20.98 17.08 3.03
C GLY A 178 -21.81 18.02 2.13
N GLY A 179 -21.44 18.17 0.85
CA GLY A 179 -22.07 19.05 -0.11
C GLY A 179 -21.67 20.54 0.02
N LYS A 180 -20.87 20.90 1.01
CA LYS A 180 -20.41 22.28 1.23
C LYS A 180 -19.01 22.48 0.66
N THR A 181 -18.82 23.49 -0.16
CA THR A 181 -17.52 23.94 -0.64
C THR A 181 -16.83 24.81 0.41
N SER A 182 -15.55 24.54 0.64
CA SER A 182 -14.68 25.25 1.57
C SER A 182 -13.28 25.37 0.97
N SER A 183 -12.46 26.28 1.48
CA SER A 183 -11.07 26.46 1.07
C SER A 183 -10.12 26.36 2.25
N ALA A 184 -8.88 25.95 1.97
CA ALA A 184 -7.76 25.96 2.91
C ALA A 184 -6.54 26.57 2.24
N LEU A 185 -5.77 27.35 3.01
CA LEU A 185 -4.56 28.01 2.52
C LEU A 185 -3.29 27.37 3.11
N GLY A 186 -2.27 27.25 2.27
CA GLY A 186 -0.96 26.69 2.57
C GLY A 186 -0.36 26.00 1.35
N PRO A 187 0.94 25.68 1.35
CA PRO A 187 1.53 24.83 0.32
C PRO A 187 0.88 23.45 0.33
N VAL A 188 0.86 22.80 -0.84
CA VAL A 188 0.07 21.58 -1.08
C VAL A 188 0.99 20.42 -1.45
N ILE A 189 0.81 19.28 -0.77
CA ILE A 189 1.40 17.99 -1.17
C ILE A 189 0.29 17.11 -1.73
N LEU A 190 0.38 16.75 -3.01
CA LEU A 190 -0.51 15.77 -3.63
C LEU A 190 0.02 14.35 -3.37
N ALA A 191 -0.79 13.52 -2.73
CA ALA A 191 -0.50 12.12 -2.39
C ALA A 191 -1.70 11.21 -2.73
N THR A 192 -2.34 11.50 -3.86
CA THR A 192 -3.68 11.02 -4.23
C THR A 192 -3.69 9.65 -4.91
N GLY A 193 -2.54 8.99 -5.03
CA GLY A 193 -2.41 7.71 -5.73
C GLY A 193 -2.51 7.84 -7.26
N GLY A 194 -2.67 6.69 -7.93
CA GLY A 194 -2.68 6.59 -9.38
C GLY A 194 -4.08 6.65 -10.03
N TYR A 195 -4.16 6.16 -11.27
CA TYR A 195 -5.38 6.14 -12.08
C TYR A 195 -5.68 4.74 -12.68
N ALA A 196 -5.15 3.65 -12.07
CA ALA A 196 -5.37 2.29 -12.58
C ALA A 196 -6.78 1.72 -12.33
N ALA A 197 -7.68 2.49 -11.70
CA ALA A 197 -9.12 2.22 -11.63
C ALA A 197 -9.95 3.42 -12.10
N ASP A 198 -9.38 4.25 -12.98
CA ASP A 198 -10.09 5.39 -13.55
C ASP A 198 -11.00 4.93 -14.70
N PHE A 199 -12.17 4.40 -14.36
CA PHE A 199 -13.23 4.01 -15.28
C PHE A 199 -14.31 5.10 -15.42
N THR A 200 -13.95 6.36 -15.17
CA THR A 200 -14.83 7.53 -15.25
C THR A 200 -14.99 8.02 -16.70
N SER A 201 -15.89 8.97 -16.93
CA SER A 201 -16.12 9.54 -18.28
C SER A 201 -14.91 10.31 -18.82
N ASP A 202 -14.10 10.92 -17.93
CA ASP A 202 -12.87 11.66 -18.22
C ASP A 202 -11.59 10.86 -17.90
N SER A 203 -11.65 9.55 -18.09
CA SER A 203 -10.63 8.59 -17.72
C SER A 203 -9.25 8.86 -18.33
N LEU A 204 -8.25 8.96 -17.46
CA LEU A 204 -6.83 8.97 -17.85
C LEU A 204 -6.39 7.62 -18.40
N LEU A 205 -6.88 6.51 -17.81
CA LEU A 205 -6.60 5.16 -18.32
C LEU A 205 -7.06 5.01 -19.76
N LYS A 206 -8.31 5.38 -20.06
CA LYS A 206 -8.87 5.29 -21.42
C LYS A 206 -8.15 6.23 -22.40
N LYS A 207 -7.73 7.39 -21.92
CA LYS A 207 -6.99 8.38 -22.73
C LYS A 207 -5.62 7.87 -23.17
N TYR A 208 -4.87 7.24 -22.26
CA TYR A 208 -3.46 6.91 -22.49
C TYR A 208 -3.23 5.43 -22.82
N ARG A 209 -4.14 4.52 -22.37
CA ARG A 209 -4.04 3.05 -22.56
C ARG A 209 -5.42 2.44 -22.84
N PRO A 210 -6.07 2.84 -23.93
CA PRO A 210 -7.42 2.35 -24.25
C PRO A 210 -7.50 0.82 -24.39
N GLU A 211 -6.41 0.17 -24.83
CA GLU A 211 -6.34 -1.29 -24.98
C GLU A 211 -6.31 -2.05 -23.63
N LEU A 212 -6.05 -1.37 -22.53
CA LEU A 212 -6.08 -1.97 -21.19
C LEU A 212 -7.43 -1.76 -20.48
N TRP A 213 -8.36 -1.06 -21.10
CA TRP A 213 -9.64 -0.66 -20.49
C TRP A 213 -10.47 -1.84 -19.98
N ASP A 214 -10.43 -2.96 -20.69
CA ASP A 214 -11.23 -4.14 -20.36
C ASP A 214 -10.59 -5.04 -19.30
N LEU A 215 -9.32 -4.82 -18.96
CA LEU A 215 -8.65 -5.59 -17.93
C LEU A 215 -9.25 -5.31 -16.55
N PRO A 216 -9.31 -6.33 -15.68
CA PRO A 216 -9.60 -6.12 -14.26
C PRO A 216 -8.46 -5.36 -13.58
N THR A 217 -8.74 -4.80 -12.40
CA THR A 217 -7.78 -4.04 -11.60
C THR A 217 -7.65 -4.57 -10.19
N THR A 218 -6.50 -4.36 -9.54
CA THR A 218 -6.33 -4.55 -8.09
C THR A 218 -6.62 -3.29 -7.29
N ASN A 219 -6.82 -2.16 -7.98
CA ASN A 219 -7.01 -0.87 -7.34
C ASN A 219 -8.43 -0.70 -6.80
N GLY A 220 -8.56 0.07 -5.74
CA GLY A 220 -9.87 0.52 -5.27
C GLY A 220 -10.48 1.57 -6.20
N GLU A 221 -11.79 1.69 -6.17
CA GLU A 221 -12.58 2.64 -6.99
C GLU A 221 -12.15 4.11 -6.82
N HIS A 222 -11.46 4.41 -5.71
CA HIS A 222 -10.92 5.75 -5.45
C HIS A 222 -9.71 6.12 -6.33
N SER A 223 -9.11 5.19 -7.06
CA SER A 223 -7.91 5.44 -7.89
C SER A 223 -8.28 5.99 -9.27
N THR A 224 -8.82 7.20 -9.27
CA THR A 224 -9.41 7.90 -10.43
C THR A 224 -8.54 9.04 -10.98
N GLY A 225 -7.27 9.14 -10.54
CA GLY A 225 -6.34 10.14 -11.05
C GLY A 225 -6.68 11.59 -10.70
N ASP A 226 -7.44 11.83 -9.62
CA ASP A 226 -7.91 13.18 -9.25
C ASP A 226 -6.75 14.19 -9.13
N GLY A 227 -5.65 13.82 -8.45
CA GLY A 227 -4.51 14.71 -8.29
C GLY A 227 -3.80 15.03 -9.61
N HIS A 228 -3.74 14.06 -10.54
CA HIS A 228 -3.21 14.30 -11.87
C HIS A 228 -4.07 15.32 -12.63
N LYS A 229 -5.40 15.11 -12.65
CA LYS A 229 -6.35 16.00 -13.32
C LYS A 229 -6.27 17.43 -12.75
N LEU A 230 -6.23 17.55 -11.41
CA LEU A 230 -6.11 18.84 -10.72
C LEU A 230 -4.81 19.58 -11.05
N ALA A 231 -3.67 18.88 -10.97
CA ALA A 231 -2.37 19.50 -11.19
C ALA A 231 -2.12 19.85 -12.67
N ILE A 232 -2.50 18.97 -13.60
CA ILE A 232 -2.41 19.25 -15.05
C ILE A 232 -3.27 20.46 -15.41
N PHE A 233 -4.50 20.55 -14.87
CA PHE A 233 -5.36 21.73 -15.06
C PHE A 233 -4.71 23.00 -14.49
N ALA A 234 -3.95 22.88 -13.40
CA ALA A 234 -3.20 23.99 -12.80
C ALA A 234 -1.88 24.31 -13.53
N GLY A 235 -1.55 23.62 -14.61
CA GLY A 235 -0.36 23.86 -15.43
C GLY A 235 0.85 23.00 -15.09
N ALA A 236 0.67 21.88 -14.37
CA ALA A 236 1.74 20.92 -14.13
C ALA A 236 2.07 20.08 -15.38
N SER A 237 3.35 19.73 -15.51
CA SER A 237 3.81 18.71 -16.45
C SER A 237 3.49 17.31 -15.93
N ALA A 238 3.24 16.38 -16.85
CA ALA A 238 3.08 14.97 -16.58
C ALA A 238 3.90 14.14 -17.55
N VAL A 239 4.51 13.06 -17.06
CA VAL A 239 5.42 12.20 -17.83
C VAL A 239 4.96 10.76 -17.82
N ASP A 240 5.28 10.03 -18.89
CA ASP A 240 5.11 8.58 -19.00
C ASP A 240 3.67 8.07 -18.70
N MET A 241 2.66 8.89 -18.98
CA MET A 241 1.26 8.59 -18.64
C MET A 241 0.74 7.30 -19.30
N GLU A 242 1.35 6.85 -20.39
CA GLU A 242 1.06 5.57 -21.02
C GLU A 242 1.71 4.38 -20.30
N LYS A 243 2.58 4.59 -19.32
CA LYS A 243 3.24 3.50 -18.58
C LYS A 243 2.36 3.04 -17.43
N VAL A 244 1.46 2.11 -17.74
CA VAL A 244 0.58 1.45 -16.78
C VAL A 244 1.06 0.01 -16.60
N GLN A 245 1.36 -0.38 -15.36
CA GLN A 245 1.82 -1.73 -15.03
C GLN A 245 0.64 -2.70 -14.96
N VAL A 246 0.71 -3.75 -15.76
CA VAL A 246 -0.15 -4.94 -15.65
C VAL A 246 0.60 -5.98 -14.81
N HIS A 247 0.01 -6.41 -13.70
CA HIS A 247 0.56 -7.45 -12.85
C HIS A 247 0.13 -8.83 -13.36
N PRO A 248 1.04 -9.82 -13.44
CA PRO A 248 0.72 -11.13 -14.02
C PRO A 248 -0.23 -11.98 -13.17
N THR A 249 -0.34 -11.71 -11.87
CA THR A 249 -0.98 -12.63 -10.92
C THR A 249 -2.11 -11.98 -10.12
N GLY A 250 -3.17 -11.52 -10.78
CA GLY A 250 -4.46 -11.26 -10.15
C GLY A 250 -5.16 -12.58 -9.85
N LEU A 251 -5.69 -12.74 -8.62
CA LEU A 251 -6.44 -13.93 -8.20
C LEU A 251 -7.83 -13.92 -8.86
N VAL A 252 -8.19 -15.03 -9.47
CA VAL A 252 -9.54 -15.23 -10.01
C VAL A 252 -10.39 -15.91 -8.95
N ASP A 253 -11.47 -15.22 -8.52
CA ASP A 253 -12.48 -15.84 -7.68
C ASP A 253 -13.33 -16.80 -8.56
N PRO A 254 -13.37 -18.10 -8.25
CA PRO A 254 -14.18 -19.03 -9.02
C PRO A 254 -15.69 -18.72 -9.00
N LYS A 255 -16.16 -17.99 -8.00
CA LYS A 255 -17.57 -17.58 -7.87
C LYS A 255 -17.90 -16.34 -8.71
N GLU A 256 -16.90 -15.47 -8.93
CA GLU A 256 -17.03 -14.23 -9.70
C GLU A 256 -15.82 -14.05 -10.64
N PRO A 257 -15.65 -14.93 -11.65
CA PRO A 257 -14.45 -14.92 -12.50
C PRO A 257 -14.29 -13.61 -13.28
N ASP A 258 -15.39 -12.93 -13.59
CA ASP A 258 -15.42 -11.68 -14.37
C ASP A 258 -15.41 -10.41 -13.50
N ALA A 259 -15.25 -10.53 -12.19
CA ALA A 259 -15.20 -9.36 -11.29
C ALA A 259 -14.12 -8.35 -11.75
N LYS A 260 -14.51 -7.08 -11.91
CA LYS A 260 -13.61 -6.00 -12.37
C LYS A 260 -12.50 -5.70 -11.37
N VAL A 261 -12.75 -5.85 -10.07
CA VAL A 261 -11.75 -5.72 -9.01
C VAL A 261 -11.34 -7.11 -8.54
N LYS A 262 -10.04 -7.39 -8.56
CA LYS A 262 -9.48 -8.68 -8.14
C LYS A 262 -8.47 -8.52 -7.01
N PHE A 263 -8.39 -9.53 -6.16
CA PHE A 263 -7.31 -9.62 -5.18
C PHE A 263 -5.97 -9.87 -5.87
N LEU A 264 -4.91 -9.32 -5.31
CA LEU A 264 -3.56 -9.57 -5.78
C LEU A 264 -3.00 -10.84 -5.11
N ALA A 265 -2.53 -11.80 -5.91
CA ALA A 265 -1.61 -12.80 -5.40
C ALA A 265 -0.26 -12.14 -5.11
N ALA A 266 0.21 -12.24 -3.86
CA ALA A 266 1.50 -11.68 -3.48
C ALA A 266 2.61 -12.15 -4.41
N GLU A 267 3.43 -11.25 -4.94
CA GLU A 267 4.59 -11.63 -5.75
C GLU A 267 5.58 -12.49 -4.95
N ALA A 268 5.58 -12.33 -3.62
CA ALA A 268 6.34 -13.17 -2.70
C ALA A 268 6.02 -14.67 -2.85
N LEU A 269 4.81 -15.05 -3.29
CA LEU A 269 4.48 -16.46 -3.60
C LEU A 269 5.39 -17.04 -4.68
N ARG A 270 5.74 -16.25 -5.71
CA ARG A 270 6.74 -16.65 -6.72
C ARG A 270 8.15 -16.55 -6.15
N GLY A 271 8.39 -15.59 -5.26
CA GLY A 271 9.67 -15.39 -4.56
C GLY A 271 10.09 -16.59 -3.71
N VAL A 272 9.15 -17.22 -3.01
CA VAL A 272 9.40 -18.44 -2.20
C VAL A 272 9.45 -19.72 -3.05
N GLY A 273 9.24 -19.65 -4.37
CA GLY A 273 9.42 -20.79 -5.28
C GLY A 273 8.16 -21.22 -6.04
N GLY A 274 7.06 -20.48 -5.95
CA GLY A 274 5.84 -20.77 -6.70
C GLY A 274 6.06 -20.81 -8.21
N LEU A 275 5.47 -21.81 -8.86
CA LEU A 275 5.53 -22.01 -10.32
C LEU A 275 4.26 -21.50 -10.99
N LEU A 276 4.41 -20.97 -12.20
CA LEU A 276 3.28 -20.65 -13.09
C LEU A 276 3.13 -21.79 -14.13
N LEU A 277 1.99 -22.46 -14.06
CA LEU A 277 1.64 -23.55 -14.98
C LEU A 277 0.44 -23.13 -15.85
N ASP A 278 0.50 -23.49 -17.12
CA ASP A 278 -0.62 -23.32 -18.06
C ASP A 278 -1.67 -24.44 -17.93
N ASN A 279 -2.67 -24.46 -18.82
CA ASN A 279 -3.73 -25.47 -18.79
C ASN A 279 -3.23 -26.89 -19.13
N GLU A 280 -2.05 -27.01 -19.76
CA GLU A 280 -1.39 -28.29 -20.05
C GLU A 280 -0.44 -28.72 -18.92
N GLY A 281 -0.38 -27.98 -17.81
CA GLY A 281 0.49 -28.27 -16.67
C GLY A 281 1.97 -27.99 -16.93
N GLN A 282 2.29 -27.15 -17.92
CA GLN A 282 3.66 -26.82 -18.31
C GLN A 282 4.07 -25.43 -17.80
N ARG A 283 5.34 -25.30 -17.40
CA ARG A 283 5.97 -23.99 -17.22
C ARG A 283 6.23 -23.34 -18.57
N PHE A 284 6.07 -22.03 -18.65
CA PHE A 284 6.23 -21.25 -19.89
C PHE A 284 7.10 -20.00 -19.71
N VAL A 285 7.58 -19.71 -18.49
CA VAL A 285 8.36 -18.50 -18.18
C VAL A 285 9.27 -18.73 -16.96
N ASP A 286 10.31 -17.90 -16.80
CA ASP A 286 10.96 -17.67 -15.50
C ASP A 286 10.04 -16.79 -14.64
N GLU A 287 9.53 -17.34 -13.58
CA GLU A 287 8.54 -16.73 -12.69
C GLU A 287 9.08 -15.50 -11.94
N LEU A 288 10.41 -15.33 -11.87
CA LEU A 288 11.11 -14.22 -11.21
C LEU A 288 11.62 -13.15 -12.17
N GLN A 289 11.17 -13.17 -13.42
CA GLN A 289 11.39 -12.07 -14.35
C GLN A 289 10.54 -10.84 -14.01
N HIS A 290 10.81 -9.72 -14.67
CA HIS A 290 10.04 -8.49 -14.53
C HIS A 290 8.55 -8.72 -14.84
N ARG A 291 7.68 -7.97 -14.19
CA ARG A 291 6.22 -8.15 -14.28
C ARG A 291 5.68 -8.07 -15.70
N ASP A 292 6.12 -7.05 -16.45
CA ASP A 292 5.74 -6.85 -17.85
C ASP A 292 6.17 -8.02 -18.73
N PHE A 293 7.37 -8.58 -18.51
CA PHE A 293 7.85 -9.75 -19.22
C PHE A 293 6.97 -10.98 -18.93
N VAL A 294 6.70 -11.25 -17.65
CA VAL A 294 5.85 -12.39 -17.25
C VAL A 294 4.44 -12.23 -17.81
N THR A 295 3.87 -11.03 -17.73
CA THR A 295 2.54 -10.71 -18.31
C THR A 295 2.53 -10.93 -19.82
N GLY A 296 3.55 -10.45 -20.54
CA GLY A 296 3.69 -10.67 -21.98
C GLY A 296 3.76 -12.16 -22.33
N LYS A 297 4.49 -12.96 -21.54
CA LYS A 297 4.57 -14.41 -21.74
C LYS A 297 3.27 -15.15 -21.44
N ILE A 298 2.44 -14.65 -20.51
CA ILE A 298 1.09 -15.19 -20.29
C ILE A 298 0.23 -14.98 -21.53
N TRP A 299 0.22 -13.77 -22.11
CA TRP A 299 -0.55 -13.47 -23.31
C TRP A 299 -0.04 -14.22 -24.56
N GLU A 300 1.29 -14.29 -24.71
CA GLU A 300 1.94 -15.04 -25.81
C GLU A 300 1.63 -16.55 -25.74
N ASN A 301 1.67 -17.14 -24.54
CA ASN A 301 1.36 -18.54 -24.31
C ASN A 301 -0.12 -18.86 -24.61
N GLY A 302 -1.06 -17.98 -24.23
CA GLY A 302 -2.48 -18.09 -24.56
C GLY A 302 -3.22 -19.31 -24.00
N LYS A 303 -2.56 -20.19 -23.23
CA LYS A 303 -3.09 -21.44 -22.71
C LYS A 303 -3.69 -21.26 -21.31
N PHE A 304 -4.87 -20.68 -21.26
CA PHE A 304 -5.60 -20.44 -20.01
C PHE A 304 -6.39 -21.68 -19.55
N PRO A 305 -6.64 -21.84 -18.21
CA PRO A 305 -6.27 -20.93 -17.14
C PRO A 305 -4.79 -21.06 -16.76
N ILE A 306 -4.17 -19.94 -16.37
CA ILE A 306 -2.85 -19.95 -15.74
C ILE A 306 -3.02 -20.22 -14.24
N ARG A 307 -2.18 -21.08 -13.69
CA ARG A 307 -2.24 -21.49 -12.27
C ARG A 307 -0.92 -21.19 -11.58
N LEU A 308 -1.00 -20.54 -10.43
CA LEU A 308 0.12 -20.45 -9.50
C LEU A 308 0.07 -21.66 -8.58
N VAL A 309 1.16 -22.42 -8.52
CA VAL A 309 1.30 -23.65 -7.72
C VAL A 309 2.43 -23.47 -6.73
N LEU A 310 2.18 -23.75 -5.47
CA LEU A 310 3.16 -23.81 -4.38
C LEU A 310 3.25 -25.25 -3.89
N ASN A 311 4.47 -25.76 -3.69
CA ASN A 311 4.70 -27.04 -2.99
C ASN A 311 4.65 -26.85 -1.47
N GLY A 312 4.79 -27.92 -0.69
CA GLY A 312 4.71 -27.89 0.77
C GLY A 312 5.74 -26.98 1.42
N LYS A 313 6.99 -26.97 0.91
CA LYS A 313 8.05 -26.08 1.43
C LYS A 313 7.72 -24.61 1.19
N ALA A 314 7.40 -24.24 -0.04
CA ALA A 314 7.02 -22.86 -0.36
C ALA A 314 5.76 -22.43 0.39
N SER A 315 4.77 -23.31 0.53
CA SER A 315 3.54 -23.06 1.30
C SER A 315 3.81 -22.78 2.76
N LYS A 316 4.75 -23.49 3.38
CA LYS A 316 5.13 -23.30 4.79
C LYS A 316 5.83 -21.95 4.99
N GLU A 317 6.70 -21.55 4.07
CA GLU A 317 7.44 -20.28 4.16
C GLU A 317 6.52 -19.05 4.10
N ILE A 318 5.36 -19.17 3.44
CA ILE A 318 4.38 -18.10 3.29
C ILE A 318 2.97 -18.54 3.77
N GLU A 319 2.94 -19.34 4.83
CA GLU A 319 1.75 -20.03 5.32
C GLU A 319 0.58 -19.10 5.58
N TRP A 320 0.83 -17.92 6.17
CA TRP A 320 -0.20 -16.95 6.45
C TRP A 320 -0.96 -16.51 5.17
N HIS A 321 -0.23 -16.21 4.09
CA HIS A 321 -0.84 -15.85 2.81
C HIS A 321 -1.68 -16.99 2.23
N CYS A 322 -1.18 -18.23 2.31
CA CYS A 322 -1.90 -19.41 1.85
C CYS A 322 -3.21 -19.60 2.62
N LYS A 323 -3.17 -19.54 3.96
CA LYS A 323 -4.37 -19.63 4.82
C LYS A 323 -5.38 -18.53 4.47
N HIS A 324 -4.91 -17.29 4.34
CA HIS A 324 -5.77 -16.16 3.99
C HIS A 324 -6.47 -16.35 2.64
N TYR A 325 -5.74 -16.76 1.59
CA TYR A 325 -6.35 -16.97 0.27
C TYR A 325 -7.26 -18.20 0.23
N VAL A 326 -6.93 -19.25 0.98
CA VAL A 326 -7.79 -20.44 1.11
C VAL A 326 -9.08 -20.08 1.84
N GLY A 327 -9.01 -19.36 2.96
CA GLY A 327 -10.18 -18.90 3.72
C GLY A 327 -11.14 -18.05 2.87
N ARG A 328 -10.59 -17.27 1.92
CA ARG A 328 -11.39 -16.49 0.95
C ARG A 328 -11.90 -17.29 -0.25
N GLY A 329 -11.54 -18.57 -0.37
CA GLY A 329 -11.91 -19.39 -1.53
C GLY A 329 -11.15 -19.06 -2.83
N LEU A 330 -10.08 -18.25 -2.74
CA LEU A 330 -9.26 -17.82 -3.89
C LEU A 330 -8.12 -18.79 -4.19
N MET A 331 -7.84 -19.70 -3.27
CA MET A 331 -6.79 -20.71 -3.35
C MET A 331 -7.31 -22.04 -2.82
N LYS A 332 -6.86 -23.15 -3.37
CA LYS A 332 -7.21 -24.49 -2.92
C LYS A 332 -5.96 -25.23 -2.44
N ARG A 333 -6.09 -26.06 -1.41
CA ARG A 333 -5.07 -26.97 -0.93
C ARG A 333 -5.34 -28.39 -1.45
N PHE A 334 -4.28 -29.08 -1.84
CA PHE A 334 -4.28 -30.48 -2.28
C PHE A 334 -3.25 -31.27 -1.48
N ASP A 335 -3.59 -32.48 -1.09
CA ASP A 335 -2.75 -33.34 -0.25
C ASP A 335 -1.78 -34.22 -1.07
N SER A 336 -1.90 -34.22 -2.41
CA SER A 336 -0.97 -34.91 -3.31
C SER A 336 -0.97 -34.33 -4.72
N GLY A 337 0.08 -34.66 -5.49
CA GLY A 337 0.18 -34.30 -6.90
C GLY A 337 -0.83 -35.03 -7.79
N GLU A 338 -1.30 -36.23 -7.39
CA GLU A 338 -2.37 -36.95 -8.08
C GLU A 338 -3.69 -36.21 -7.96
N ALA A 339 -4.03 -35.74 -6.74
CA ALA A 339 -5.22 -34.93 -6.51
C ALA A 339 -5.15 -33.60 -7.29
N LEU A 340 -3.97 -32.99 -7.34
CA LEU A 340 -3.71 -31.79 -8.13
C LEU A 340 -3.89 -32.04 -9.64
N ALA A 341 -3.31 -33.12 -10.17
CA ALA A 341 -3.45 -33.49 -11.58
C ALA A 341 -4.91 -33.73 -11.97
N LYS A 342 -5.67 -34.38 -11.10
CA LYS A 342 -7.12 -34.60 -11.28
C LYS A 342 -7.89 -33.27 -11.36
N GLU A 343 -7.59 -32.31 -10.49
CA GLU A 343 -8.19 -30.95 -10.54
C GLU A 343 -7.87 -30.23 -11.86
N PHE A 344 -6.68 -30.43 -12.40
CA PHE A 344 -6.27 -29.84 -13.69
C PHE A 344 -6.85 -30.58 -14.91
N GLY A 345 -7.47 -31.73 -14.71
CA GLY A 345 -7.90 -32.61 -15.81
C GLY A 345 -6.76 -33.26 -16.55
N LEU A 346 -5.61 -33.44 -15.89
CA LEU A 346 -4.37 -33.97 -16.46
C LEU A 346 -4.01 -35.33 -15.83
N SER A 347 -3.17 -36.12 -16.53
CA SER A 347 -2.53 -37.25 -15.89
C SER A 347 -1.44 -36.81 -14.92
N SER A 348 -1.26 -37.54 -13.81
CA SER A 348 -0.17 -37.28 -12.87
C SER A 348 1.23 -37.37 -13.51
N ALA A 349 1.40 -38.13 -14.58
CA ALA A 349 2.66 -38.23 -15.34
C ALA A 349 3.05 -36.88 -15.97
N VAL A 350 2.10 -36.06 -16.39
CA VAL A 350 2.37 -34.70 -16.92
C VAL A 350 2.97 -33.80 -15.85
N LEU A 351 2.35 -33.72 -14.67
CA LEU A 351 2.86 -32.91 -13.56
C LEU A 351 4.21 -33.46 -13.07
N LYS A 352 4.34 -34.79 -12.96
CA LYS A 352 5.62 -35.41 -12.59
C LYS A 352 6.73 -34.96 -13.52
N LYS A 353 6.49 -35.00 -14.84
CA LYS A 353 7.48 -34.56 -15.82
C LYS A 353 7.86 -33.09 -15.64
N THR A 354 6.87 -32.21 -15.43
CA THR A 354 7.11 -30.78 -15.20
C THR A 354 7.96 -30.55 -13.94
N PHE A 355 7.69 -31.30 -12.87
CA PHE A 355 8.45 -31.21 -11.62
C PHE A 355 9.87 -31.76 -11.77
N ASP A 356 10.03 -32.90 -12.46
CA ASP A 356 11.35 -33.48 -12.73
C ASP A 356 12.22 -32.54 -13.60
N ASP A 357 11.63 -31.94 -14.64
CA ASP A 357 12.31 -30.94 -15.50
C ASP A 357 12.74 -29.72 -14.69
N TYR A 358 11.89 -29.23 -13.78
CA TYR A 358 12.23 -28.11 -12.89
C TYR A 358 13.34 -28.47 -11.91
N ASN A 359 13.25 -29.63 -11.26
CA ASN A 359 14.27 -30.11 -10.32
C ASN A 359 15.63 -30.26 -11.01
N LEU A 360 15.64 -30.78 -12.24
CA LEU A 360 16.86 -30.89 -13.04
C LEU A 360 17.46 -29.52 -13.35
N ALA A 361 16.62 -28.56 -13.75
CA ALA A 361 17.05 -27.19 -14.00
C ALA A 361 17.60 -26.53 -12.73
N ALA A 362 16.97 -26.73 -11.58
CA ALA A 362 17.42 -26.21 -10.28
C ALA A 362 18.78 -26.75 -9.87
N LYS A 363 19.01 -28.06 -10.04
CA LYS A 363 20.30 -28.76 -9.74
C LYS A 363 21.41 -28.34 -10.69
N THR A 364 21.12 -28.30 -11.99
CA THR A 364 22.13 -28.02 -13.02
C THR A 364 22.35 -26.53 -13.26
N LYS A 365 21.48 -25.68 -12.73
CA LYS A 365 21.40 -24.23 -13.00
C LYS A 365 21.20 -23.90 -14.49
N LYS A 366 20.63 -24.86 -15.25
CA LYS A 366 20.30 -24.71 -16.66
C LYS A 366 18.79 -24.85 -16.85
N ASP A 367 18.11 -23.71 -16.94
CA ASP A 367 16.67 -23.64 -17.17
C ASP A 367 16.36 -23.16 -18.59
N ARG A 368 15.38 -23.78 -19.26
CA ARG A 368 14.95 -23.42 -20.62
C ARG A 368 14.42 -21.99 -20.75
N PHE A 369 14.03 -21.38 -19.61
CA PHE A 369 13.57 -19.98 -19.52
C PHE A 369 14.62 -19.05 -18.93
N ALA A 370 15.87 -19.52 -18.81
CA ALA A 370 17.01 -18.79 -18.24
C ALA A 370 16.82 -18.34 -16.78
N LYS A 371 15.99 -19.07 -16.00
CA LYS A 371 15.80 -18.85 -14.57
C LYS A 371 17.11 -19.03 -13.82
N LYS A 372 17.48 -18.04 -13.00
CA LYS A 372 18.74 -18.01 -12.25
C LYS A 372 18.58 -18.39 -10.77
N PHE A 373 17.41 -18.11 -10.19
CA PHE A 373 17.16 -18.27 -8.77
C PHE A 373 16.10 -19.35 -8.53
N PHE A 374 16.47 -20.36 -7.75
CA PHE A 374 15.63 -21.50 -7.41
C PHE A 374 15.56 -21.59 -5.88
N SER A 375 14.37 -21.54 -5.33
CA SER A 375 14.13 -21.65 -3.88
C SER A 375 14.09 -23.11 -3.42
N ASP A 376 13.78 -24.03 -4.34
CA ASP A 376 13.66 -25.46 -4.08
C ASP A 376 14.06 -26.29 -5.32
N ASP A 377 14.51 -27.51 -5.09
CA ASP A 377 14.88 -28.48 -6.12
C ASP A 377 14.27 -29.87 -5.87
N ASN A 378 13.24 -29.93 -5.01
CA ASN A 378 12.60 -31.18 -4.60
C ASN A 378 11.07 -31.15 -4.78
N TRP A 379 10.63 -30.87 -6.02
CA TRP A 379 9.22 -30.99 -6.38
C TRP A 379 8.86 -32.45 -6.68
N THR A 380 7.89 -33.01 -5.95
CA THR A 380 7.44 -34.40 -6.11
C THR A 380 5.93 -34.49 -6.07
N LEU A 381 5.33 -35.58 -6.61
CA LEU A 381 3.89 -35.81 -6.47
C LEU A 381 3.48 -36.14 -5.03
N ASN A 382 4.41 -36.69 -4.23
CA ASN A 382 4.17 -36.99 -2.81
C ASN A 382 4.46 -35.75 -1.94
N ASP A 383 3.71 -34.69 -2.16
CA ASP A 383 3.79 -33.44 -1.41
C ASP A 383 2.40 -32.78 -1.33
N THR A 384 2.24 -31.78 -0.49
CA THR A 384 1.04 -30.93 -0.44
C THR A 384 1.20 -29.71 -1.34
N PHE A 385 0.09 -29.22 -1.90
CA PHE A 385 0.12 -28.11 -2.83
C PHE A 385 -0.93 -27.08 -2.49
N HIS A 386 -0.59 -25.81 -2.72
CA HIS A 386 -1.57 -24.71 -2.76
C HIS A 386 -1.65 -24.16 -4.18
N VAL A 387 -2.85 -23.96 -4.69
CA VAL A 387 -3.08 -23.58 -6.09
C VAL A 387 -4.15 -22.50 -6.20
N ALA A 388 -3.87 -21.50 -7.03
CA ALA A 388 -4.84 -20.48 -7.38
C ALA A 388 -4.80 -20.16 -8.89
N ILE A 389 -5.96 -19.79 -9.45
CA ILE A 389 -6.07 -19.34 -10.84
C ILE A 389 -5.69 -17.87 -10.93
N MET A 390 -4.87 -17.55 -11.93
CA MET A 390 -4.30 -16.22 -12.17
C MET A 390 -4.79 -15.60 -13.46
N THR A 391 -4.90 -14.27 -13.46
CA THR A 391 -5.10 -13.47 -14.66
C THR A 391 -4.30 -12.16 -14.58
N PRO A 392 -3.82 -11.61 -15.72
CA PRO A 392 -3.25 -10.27 -15.75
C PRO A 392 -4.24 -9.21 -15.26
N VAL A 393 -3.76 -8.25 -14.46
CA VAL A 393 -4.58 -7.20 -13.84
C VAL A 393 -3.86 -5.85 -13.88
N LEU A 394 -4.59 -4.77 -14.09
CA LEU A 394 -4.11 -3.40 -13.87
C LEU A 394 -3.68 -3.26 -12.41
N HIS A 395 -2.50 -2.67 -12.17
CA HIS A 395 -1.96 -2.67 -10.81
C HIS A 395 -1.36 -1.35 -10.37
N TYR A 396 -0.58 -0.66 -11.21
CA TYR A 396 0.14 0.55 -10.84
C TYR A 396 0.34 1.46 -12.04
N THR A 397 0.33 2.77 -11.84
CA THR A 397 0.66 3.74 -12.87
C THR A 397 2.06 4.30 -12.61
N MET A 398 3.04 4.04 -13.52
CA MET A 398 4.38 4.60 -13.41
C MET A 398 4.41 6.04 -13.88
N GLY A 399 3.56 6.39 -14.84
CA GLY A 399 3.36 7.76 -15.27
C GLY A 399 2.63 8.60 -14.24
N GLY A 400 2.89 9.89 -14.24
CA GLY A 400 2.29 10.82 -13.30
C GLY A 400 2.85 12.23 -13.43
N LEU A 401 2.62 13.04 -12.41
CA LEU A 401 3.13 14.41 -12.35
C LEU A 401 4.66 14.41 -12.38
N GLU A 402 5.23 15.23 -13.23
CA GLU A 402 6.68 15.40 -13.29
C GLU A 402 7.18 16.07 -12.02
N ILE A 403 8.17 15.45 -11.36
CA ILE A 403 8.78 15.96 -10.14
C ILE A 403 10.29 16.04 -10.27
N ASP A 404 10.91 16.87 -9.43
CA ASP A 404 12.35 16.88 -9.20
C ASP A 404 12.76 16.05 -7.96
N PRO A 405 14.08 15.92 -7.67
CA PRO A 405 14.56 15.18 -6.48
C PRO A 405 14.04 15.68 -5.12
N GLU A 406 13.56 16.91 -5.03
CA GLU A 406 12.92 17.51 -3.85
C GLU A 406 11.40 17.32 -3.85
N ALA A 407 10.86 16.49 -4.76
CA ALA A 407 9.42 16.22 -4.90
C ALA A 407 8.57 17.46 -5.25
N ARG A 408 9.18 18.53 -5.79
CA ARG A 408 8.47 19.70 -6.30
C ARG A 408 7.85 19.34 -7.65
N VAL A 409 6.58 19.67 -7.85
CA VAL A 409 5.90 19.47 -9.13
C VAL A 409 6.42 20.47 -10.16
N LEU A 410 6.74 20.00 -11.36
CA LEU A 410 7.29 20.82 -12.43
C LEU A 410 6.20 21.28 -13.42
N ALA A 411 6.39 22.49 -13.95
CA ALA A 411 5.66 22.98 -15.12
C ALA A 411 6.33 22.50 -16.42
N PRO A 412 5.66 22.57 -17.58
CA PRO A 412 6.30 22.40 -18.87
C PRO A 412 7.53 23.31 -18.99
N GLY A 413 8.68 22.71 -19.36
CA GLY A 413 9.97 23.41 -19.37
C GLY A 413 10.81 23.22 -18.12
N GLY A 414 10.33 22.44 -17.13
CA GLY A 414 11.13 21.95 -16.00
C GLY A 414 11.24 22.90 -14.80
N ALA A 415 10.55 24.05 -14.84
CA ALA A 415 10.52 24.96 -13.68
C ALA A 415 9.57 24.43 -12.60
N PRO A 416 9.96 24.44 -11.31
CA PRO A 416 9.03 24.06 -10.23
C PRO A 416 7.82 25.00 -10.17
N LEU A 417 6.63 24.43 -9.94
CA LEU A 417 5.43 25.17 -9.58
C LEU A 417 5.49 25.51 -8.09
N PRO A 418 5.67 26.81 -7.72
CA PRO A 418 5.88 27.15 -6.33
C PRO A 418 4.67 26.75 -5.46
N GLY A 419 4.93 26.22 -4.27
CA GLY A 419 3.91 25.78 -3.33
C GLY A 419 3.22 24.45 -3.64
N LEU A 420 3.65 23.71 -4.68
CA LEU A 420 3.08 22.43 -5.07
C LEU A 420 4.12 21.30 -5.06
N PHE A 421 3.82 20.21 -4.36
CA PHE A 421 4.64 19.01 -4.21
C PHE A 421 3.80 17.76 -4.53
N ALA A 422 4.47 16.65 -4.90
CA ALA A 422 3.78 15.38 -5.14
C ALA A 422 4.62 14.21 -4.64
N ALA A 423 3.95 13.18 -4.09
CA ALA A 423 4.60 12.00 -3.54
C ALA A 423 3.77 10.73 -3.74
N GLY A 424 4.44 9.61 -3.89
CA GLY A 424 3.83 8.31 -4.14
C GLY A 424 3.40 8.14 -5.60
N GLU A 425 2.37 7.34 -5.86
CA GLU A 425 1.98 6.93 -7.21
C GLU A 425 1.45 8.08 -8.10
N VAL A 426 1.08 9.22 -7.53
CA VAL A 426 0.72 10.42 -8.30
C VAL A 426 1.91 11.05 -9.01
N ALA A 427 3.13 10.80 -8.51
CA ALA A 427 4.38 11.30 -9.08
C ALA A 427 4.93 10.32 -10.12
N GLY A 428 5.17 10.82 -11.33
CA GLY A 428 5.75 10.08 -12.45
C GLY A 428 7.28 10.12 -12.49
N GLY A 429 7.86 9.30 -13.38
CA GLY A 429 9.29 9.29 -13.67
C GLY A 429 10.17 8.52 -12.68
N VAL A 430 9.66 8.13 -11.51
CA VAL A 430 10.43 7.41 -10.47
C VAL A 430 10.81 5.99 -10.90
N HIS A 431 9.94 5.33 -11.65
CA HIS A 431 10.08 3.92 -12.00
C HIS A 431 10.30 3.66 -13.50
N GLY A 432 10.23 4.70 -14.33
CA GLY A 432 10.37 4.61 -15.78
C GLY A 432 9.41 3.59 -16.41
N ALA A 433 9.93 2.73 -17.30
CA ALA A 433 9.10 1.80 -18.07
C ALA A 433 8.45 0.68 -17.25
N ASN A 434 9.05 0.26 -16.12
CA ASN A 434 8.53 -0.84 -15.32
C ASN A 434 8.98 -0.75 -13.86
N ARG A 435 8.03 -0.82 -12.92
CA ARG A 435 8.28 -0.77 -11.48
C ARG A 435 8.62 -2.14 -10.91
N LEU A 436 9.69 -2.22 -10.14
CA LEU A 436 10.05 -3.40 -9.36
C LEU A 436 9.07 -3.64 -8.19
N GLY A 437 8.77 -4.91 -7.87
CA GLY A 437 7.98 -5.29 -6.70
C GLY A 437 8.56 -4.71 -5.41
N GLY A 438 7.71 -4.35 -4.43
CA GLY A 438 8.14 -3.72 -3.16
C GLY A 438 8.50 -2.23 -3.25
N SER A 439 8.69 -1.67 -4.46
CA SER A 439 9.08 -0.26 -4.64
C SER A 439 7.91 0.73 -4.53
N SER A 440 6.66 0.30 -4.60
CA SER A 440 5.50 1.20 -4.42
C SER A 440 5.43 1.74 -2.99
N LEU A 441 5.46 0.85 -1.99
CA LEU A 441 5.48 1.27 -0.58
C LEU A 441 6.72 2.11 -0.27
N LEU A 442 7.89 1.70 -0.80
CA LEU A 442 9.12 2.46 -0.64
C LEU A 442 9.01 3.88 -1.22
N GLY A 443 8.52 4.01 -2.45
CA GLY A 443 8.32 5.30 -3.10
C GLY A 443 7.37 6.21 -2.32
N CYS A 444 6.30 5.63 -1.72
CA CYS A 444 5.41 6.36 -0.82
C CYS A 444 6.14 6.90 0.41
N VAL A 445 6.95 6.08 1.09
CA VAL A 445 7.67 6.50 2.30
C VAL A 445 8.78 7.49 1.94
N VAL A 446 9.63 7.17 0.96
CA VAL A 446 10.77 8.03 0.59
C VAL A 446 10.29 9.39 0.09
N PHE A 447 9.48 9.42 -0.97
CA PHE A 447 9.04 10.69 -1.54
C PHE A 447 8.00 11.41 -0.66
N GLY A 448 7.21 10.70 0.16
CA GLY A 448 6.38 11.32 1.19
C GLY A 448 7.22 12.13 2.19
N ARG A 449 8.32 11.54 2.68
CA ARG A 449 9.26 12.23 3.58
C ARG A 449 9.99 13.38 2.87
N VAL A 450 10.44 13.16 1.64
CA VAL A 450 11.09 14.23 0.84
C VAL A 450 10.13 15.41 0.62
N ALA A 451 8.88 15.16 0.21
CA ALA A 451 7.87 16.20 0.04
C ALA A 451 7.56 16.92 1.36
N GLY A 452 7.51 16.18 2.47
CA GLY A 452 7.31 16.74 3.80
C GLY A 452 8.46 17.70 4.19
N ASP A 453 9.72 17.27 3.99
CA ASP A 453 10.90 18.10 4.23
C ASP A 453 10.89 19.37 3.35
N ALA A 454 10.65 19.20 2.05
CA ALA A 454 10.67 20.32 1.09
C ALA A 454 9.52 21.32 1.35
N ALA A 455 8.30 20.83 1.64
CA ALA A 455 7.16 21.68 1.94
C ALA A 455 7.32 22.42 3.28
N ALA A 456 7.93 21.79 4.29
CA ALA A 456 8.26 22.46 5.55
C ALA A 456 9.28 23.57 5.34
N ALA A 457 10.34 23.32 4.56
CA ALA A 457 11.32 24.34 4.21
C ALA A 457 10.70 25.49 3.41
N TYR A 458 9.85 25.17 2.44
CA TYR A 458 9.10 26.17 1.66
C TYR A 458 8.20 27.04 2.56
N LEU A 459 7.48 26.42 3.52
CA LEU A 459 6.64 27.13 4.48
C LEU A 459 7.46 28.12 5.31
N LEU A 460 8.63 27.72 5.80
CA LEU A 460 9.52 28.58 6.57
C LEU A 460 10.04 29.78 5.76
N GLN A 461 10.42 29.56 4.51
CA GLN A 461 10.96 30.59 3.63
C GLN A 461 9.92 31.64 3.21
N ASN A 462 8.68 31.21 2.97
CA ASN A 462 7.67 32.05 2.31
C ASN A 462 6.60 32.61 3.26
N TYR A 463 6.42 31.99 4.43
CA TYR A 463 5.41 32.41 5.40
C TYR A 463 6.05 32.92 6.70
N GLY A 464 7.06 33.74 6.63
CA GLY A 464 7.97 34.27 7.66
C GLY A 464 7.44 34.67 9.03
N ASN A 465 6.14 34.55 9.29
CA ASN A 465 5.52 34.63 10.59
C ASN A 465 5.20 33.22 11.13
N VAL A 466 6.24 32.42 11.32
CA VAL A 466 6.13 31.19 12.11
C VAL A 466 5.71 31.62 13.50
N SER A 467 4.53 31.22 13.98
CA SER A 467 4.07 31.56 15.33
C SER A 467 5.19 31.23 16.34
N ALA A 468 5.29 31.98 17.44
CA ALA A 468 6.32 31.73 18.47
C ALA A 468 6.38 30.25 18.93
N ARG A 469 5.23 29.53 18.89
CA ARG A 469 5.15 28.08 19.14
C ARG A 469 5.86 27.23 18.08
N ALA A 470 5.78 27.60 16.80
CA ALA A 470 6.47 26.88 15.74
C ALA A 470 7.99 27.12 15.81
N ALA A 471 8.42 28.33 16.13
CA ALA A 471 9.82 28.68 16.37
C ALA A 471 10.40 27.89 17.55
N GLY A 472 9.64 27.74 18.66
CA GLY A 472 10.06 26.92 19.80
C GLY A 472 10.20 25.42 19.48
N ARG A 473 9.30 24.88 18.62
CA ARG A 473 9.41 23.48 18.16
C ARG A 473 10.60 23.26 17.25
N LEU A 474 10.93 24.20 16.37
CA LEU A 474 12.11 24.17 15.52
C LEU A 474 13.42 24.30 16.31
N ALA A 475 13.43 25.11 17.38
CA ALA A 475 14.56 25.19 18.30
C ALA A 475 14.81 23.84 19.01
N GLY A 476 13.77 23.11 19.39
CA GLY A 476 13.88 21.75 19.93
C GLY A 476 14.51 20.75 18.95
N VAL A 477 14.18 20.84 17.67
CA VAL A 477 14.80 20.01 16.61
C VAL A 477 16.26 20.40 16.40
N ALA A 478 16.59 21.71 16.40
CA ALA A 478 17.96 22.21 16.26
C ALA A 478 18.85 21.70 17.42
N THR A 479 18.31 21.59 18.63
CA THR A 479 19.01 21.03 19.79
C THR A 479 19.36 19.56 19.59
N HIS A 480 18.47 18.78 18.97
CA HIS A 480 18.70 17.36 18.64
C HIS A 480 19.75 17.17 17.53
N LEU A 481 19.91 18.18 16.68
CA LEU A 481 20.89 18.18 15.58
C LEU A 481 22.24 18.78 15.96
N GLY A 482 22.48 19.11 17.24
CA GLY A 482 23.77 19.59 17.74
C GLY A 482 24.12 21.04 17.37
N ALA A 483 23.14 21.85 17.00
CA ALA A 483 23.36 23.29 16.76
C ALA A 483 23.54 24.05 18.08
N PRO A 484 24.48 25.06 18.18
CA PRO A 484 24.68 25.83 19.39
C PRO A 484 23.43 26.65 19.76
N GLN A 485 23.06 26.62 21.02
CA GLN A 485 21.89 27.33 21.55
C GLN A 485 22.14 28.85 21.62
N PRO A 486 21.17 29.69 21.24
CA PRO A 486 21.14 31.06 21.70
C PRO A 486 20.77 31.11 23.19
N GLU A 487 21.52 31.86 23.97
CA GLU A 487 21.23 32.08 25.39
C GLU A 487 19.81 32.67 25.58
N THR A 488 18.90 31.90 26.13
CA THR A 488 17.58 32.38 26.52
C THR A 488 17.56 32.72 28.00
N THR A 489 17.32 33.99 28.30
CA THR A 489 16.95 34.48 29.63
C THR A 489 15.78 33.69 30.19
N LYS A 490 15.95 33.10 31.35
CA LYS A 490 14.95 32.31 32.09
C LYS A 490 13.78 33.21 32.51
N ALA A 491 12.63 33.03 31.87
CA ALA A 491 11.34 33.43 32.47
C ALA A 491 10.80 32.21 33.24
N LYS A 492 10.64 32.32 34.52
CA LYS A 492 9.99 31.34 35.39
C LYS A 492 8.49 31.32 35.07
N GLU A 493 8.00 30.21 34.56
CA GLU A 493 6.57 29.90 34.59
C GLU A 493 6.27 29.00 35.78
N GLU A 494 5.43 29.50 36.69
CA GLU A 494 4.84 28.71 37.77
C GLU A 494 3.89 27.67 37.18
N VAL A 495 4.16 26.42 37.48
CA VAL A 495 3.25 25.30 37.20
C VAL A 495 2.20 25.26 38.30
N ALA A 496 1.00 25.70 37.98
CA ALA A 496 -0.16 25.47 38.82
C ALA A 496 -0.64 24.01 38.66
N THR A 497 -0.35 23.20 39.64
CA THR A 497 -0.94 21.86 39.81
C THR A 497 -2.45 22.02 40.12
N ARG A 498 -3.30 21.55 39.23
CA ARG A 498 -4.68 21.21 39.57
C ARG A 498 -4.83 19.68 39.52
N SER A 499 -4.90 19.14 40.73
CA SER A 499 -5.35 17.79 41.01
C SER A 499 -6.87 17.66 40.86
N GLY A 500 -7.33 16.55 40.32
CA GLY A 500 -8.59 15.92 40.69
C GLY A 500 -9.79 16.23 39.81
N ALA A 501 -10.10 15.35 38.89
CA ALA A 501 -11.47 14.99 38.61
C ALA A 501 -11.54 13.47 38.37
N ALA A 502 -12.29 12.83 39.23
CA ALA A 502 -12.54 11.41 39.23
C ALA A 502 -13.25 10.98 37.95
N SER A 503 -12.74 9.91 37.34
CA SER A 503 -13.44 9.18 36.31
C SER A 503 -14.66 8.50 36.89
N SER A 504 -15.85 8.97 36.56
CA SER A 504 -17.08 8.19 36.72
C SER A 504 -17.12 7.12 35.64
N SER A 505 -17.01 5.86 36.08
CA SER A 505 -17.29 4.70 35.24
C SER A 505 -18.73 4.78 34.72
N PRO A 506 -18.99 4.52 33.43
CA PRO A 506 -20.36 4.37 32.97
C PRO A 506 -20.97 3.12 33.58
N SER A 507 -22.16 3.25 34.15
CA SER A 507 -22.98 2.16 34.66
C SER A 507 -23.14 1.09 33.60
N ARG A 508 -22.90 -0.18 33.99
CA ARG A 508 -23.25 -1.36 33.21
C ARG A 508 -24.72 -1.34 32.85
N ALA A 509 -25.03 -0.84 31.65
CA ALA A 509 -26.25 -1.21 30.99
C ALA A 509 -26.21 -2.71 30.73
N SER A 510 -27.33 -3.45 30.93
CA SER A 510 -27.42 -4.88 30.65
C SER A 510 -27.01 -5.13 29.19
N GLU A 511 -25.84 -5.75 28.99
CA GLU A 511 -25.42 -6.10 27.62
C GLU A 511 -26.47 -7.02 27.00
N LYS A 512 -27.03 -6.62 25.86
CA LYS A 512 -27.92 -7.48 25.09
C LYS A 512 -27.16 -8.72 24.66
N THR A 513 -27.83 -9.88 24.73
CA THR A 513 -27.24 -11.16 24.28
C THR A 513 -28.04 -11.73 23.13
N TYR A 514 -27.35 -12.30 22.15
CA TYR A 514 -27.92 -12.88 20.95
C TYR A 514 -27.45 -14.32 20.77
N THR A 515 -28.25 -15.16 20.17
CA THR A 515 -27.82 -16.50 19.75
C THR A 515 -27.14 -16.43 18.38
N ILE A 516 -26.33 -17.43 18.03
CA ILE A 516 -25.72 -17.52 16.68
C ILE A 516 -26.82 -17.61 15.61
N ASP A 517 -27.95 -18.29 15.89
CA ASP A 517 -29.06 -18.40 14.95
C ASP A 517 -29.76 -17.05 14.71
N GLU A 518 -29.84 -16.20 15.74
CA GLU A 518 -30.34 -14.82 15.56
C GLU A 518 -29.39 -14.03 14.68
N VAL A 519 -28.08 -14.08 14.91
CA VAL A 519 -27.08 -13.40 14.08
C VAL A 519 -27.17 -13.90 12.62
N ALA A 520 -27.37 -15.20 12.39
CA ALA A 520 -27.45 -15.79 11.06
C ALA A 520 -28.60 -15.24 10.20
N THR A 521 -29.64 -14.66 10.82
CA THR A 521 -30.74 -14.03 10.09
C THR A 521 -30.37 -12.69 9.47
N HIS A 522 -29.34 -12.01 9.98
CA HIS A 522 -28.86 -10.71 9.53
C HIS A 522 -27.71 -10.86 8.52
N ASN A 523 -28.03 -11.36 7.33
CA ASN A 523 -27.05 -11.73 6.30
C ASN A 523 -27.28 -11.06 4.92
N LYS A 524 -28.11 -10.00 4.88
CA LYS A 524 -28.39 -9.23 3.66
C LYS A 524 -27.62 -7.91 3.67
N LYS A 525 -27.29 -7.38 2.50
CA LYS A 525 -26.49 -6.14 2.36
C LYS A 525 -27.06 -4.95 3.17
N GLU A 526 -28.37 -4.90 3.32
CA GLU A 526 -29.08 -3.84 4.03
C GLU A 526 -29.20 -4.12 5.54
N ASP A 527 -28.79 -5.32 5.99
CA ASP A 527 -28.91 -5.78 7.39
C ASP A 527 -27.86 -6.87 7.66
N ILE A 528 -26.65 -6.43 8.11
CA ILE A 528 -25.51 -7.31 8.29
C ILE A 528 -25.01 -7.28 9.73
N TRP A 529 -25.08 -8.44 10.38
CA TRP A 529 -24.40 -8.66 11.64
C TRP A 529 -23.27 -9.66 11.46
N VAL A 530 -22.17 -9.45 12.21
CA VAL A 530 -21.04 -10.38 12.31
C VAL A 530 -20.66 -10.56 13.77
N VAL A 531 -20.06 -11.70 14.10
CA VAL A 531 -19.49 -11.92 15.44
C VAL A 531 -17.98 -11.79 15.37
N VAL A 532 -17.40 -11.06 16.33
CA VAL A 532 -15.95 -10.97 16.51
C VAL A 532 -15.66 -11.07 18.02
N ASP A 533 -14.85 -12.04 18.42
CA ASP A 533 -14.48 -12.31 19.82
C ASP A 533 -15.69 -12.36 20.77
N GLY A 534 -16.77 -12.97 20.29
CA GLY A 534 -18.03 -13.12 21.02
C GLY A 534 -18.84 -11.83 21.14
N GLN A 535 -18.43 -10.74 20.53
CA GLN A 535 -19.21 -9.50 20.38
C GLN A 535 -20.05 -9.59 19.10
N VAL A 536 -21.31 -9.18 19.15
CA VAL A 536 -22.18 -9.03 17.98
C VAL A 536 -22.09 -7.61 17.47
N LEU A 537 -21.72 -7.44 16.21
CA LEU A 537 -21.56 -6.16 15.55
C LEU A 537 -22.58 -6.01 14.43
N ASP A 538 -23.40 -4.95 14.47
CA ASP A 538 -24.17 -4.47 13.33
C ASP A 538 -23.25 -3.59 12.47
N VAL A 539 -22.77 -4.13 11.38
CA VAL A 539 -21.84 -3.48 10.46
C VAL A 539 -22.50 -2.91 9.21
N THR A 540 -23.82 -2.89 9.16
CA THR A 540 -24.62 -2.42 8.02
C THR A 540 -24.21 -1.02 7.59
N LYS A 541 -24.10 -0.09 8.55
CA LYS A 541 -23.71 1.30 8.27
C LYS A 541 -22.23 1.48 7.97
N PHE A 542 -21.39 0.57 8.46
CA PHE A 542 -19.94 0.58 8.26
C PHE A 542 -19.52 -0.04 6.93
N LEU A 543 -20.38 -0.81 6.30
CA LEU A 543 -20.10 -1.55 5.08
C LEU A 543 -19.47 -0.69 3.95
N PRO A 544 -20.02 0.50 3.61
CA PRO A 544 -19.44 1.37 2.57
C PRO A 544 -18.07 1.97 2.93
N ASP A 545 -17.79 2.08 4.23
CA ASP A 545 -16.56 2.71 4.75
C ASP A 545 -15.45 1.66 5.03
N HIS A 546 -15.73 0.35 4.84
CA HIS A 546 -14.76 -0.71 5.12
C HIS A 546 -13.58 -0.69 4.13
N PRO A 547 -12.31 -0.58 4.59
CA PRO A 547 -11.12 -0.44 3.71
C PRO A 547 -10.86 -1.64 2.82
N GLY A 548 -11.23 -2.84 3.29
CA GLY A 548 -11.14 -4.09 2.53
C GLY A 548 -12.22 -4.25 1.45
N GLY A 549 -13.10 -3.25 1.31
CA GLY A 549 -14.29 -3.27 0.46
C GLY A 549 -15.46 -4.00 1.11
N GLU A 550 -16.66 -3.69 0.66
CA GLU A 550 -17.92 -4.27 1.17
C GLU A 550 -17.92 -5.81 1.14
N LYS A 551 -17.39 -6.39 0.06
CA LYS A 551 -17.35 -7.86 -0.13
C LYS A 551 -16.57 -8.60 0.97
N ALA A 552 -15.59 -7.97 1.58
CA ALA A 552 -14.82 -8.58 2.65
C ALA A 552 -15.67 -8.86 3.90
N ILE A 553 -16.63 -7.99 4.22
CA ILE A 553 -17.58 -8.17 5.31
C ILE A 553 -18.73 -9.09 4.87
N LEU A 554 -19.26 -8.92 3.65
CA LEU A 554 -20.39 -9.69 3.14
C LEU A 554 -20.15 -11.20 3.13
N LEU A 555 -18.89 -11.65 2.98
CA LEU A 555 -18.53 -13.07 3.06
C LEU A 555 -18.85 -13.70 4.43
N TYR A 556 -18.86 -12.88 5.48
CA TYR A 556 -19.08 -13.32 6.86
C TYR A 556 -20.40 -12.81 7.45
N ALA A 557 -21.26 -12.23 6.62
CA ALA A 557 -22.57 -11.76 7.04
C ALA A 557 -23.38 -12.90 7.71
N GLY A 558 -23.88 -12.64 8.91
CA GLY A 558 -24.62 -13.62 9.71
C GLY A 558 -23.76 -14.71 10.35
N ARG A 559 -22.43 -14.53 10.45
CA ARG A 559 -21.50 -15.57 10.93
C ARG A 559 -20.49 -15.04 11.95
N ASP A 560 -19.81 -15.99 12.59
CA ASP A 560 -18.60 -15.69 13.37
C ASP A 560 -17.43 -15.47 12.39
N ALA A 561 -16.85 -14.28 12.45
CA ALA A 561 -15.71 -13.83 11.65
C ALA A 561 -14.46 -13.63 12.50
N THR A 562 -14.43 -14.16 13.73
CA THR A 562 -13.35 -13.91 14.71
C THR A 562 -11.98 -14.28 14.15
N GLU A 563 -11.86 -15.47 13.54
CA GLU A 563 -10.57 -15.95 13.04
C GLU A 563 -10.07 -15.05 11.90
N GLU A 564 -10.93 -14.76 10.93
CA GLU A 564 -10.57 -13.94 9.78
C GLU A 564 -10.38 -12.47 10.15
N PHE A 565 -11.17 -11.97 11.09
CA PHE A 565 -11.00 -10.62 11.60
C PHE A 565 -9.64 -10.47 12.29
N ASN A 566 -9.29 -11.38 13.20
CA ASN A 566 -8.03 -11.36 13.94
C ASN A 566 -6.79 -11.62 13.05
N MET A 567 -6.96 -12.28 11.89
CA MET A 567 -5.91 -12.38 10.87
C MET A 567 -5.58 -11.03 10.23
N LEU A 568 -6.55 -10.13 10.12
CA LEU A 568 -6.44 -8.90 9.34
C LEU A 568 -6.37 -7.64 10.19
N HIS A 569 -6.89 -7.68 11.40
CA HIS A 569 -7.11 -6.50 12.24
C HIS A 569 -6.64 -6.74 13.68
N ASP A 570 -6.11 -5.69 14.31
CA ASP A 570 -6.01 -5.64 15.76
C ASP A 570 -7.44 -5.47 16.35
N PRO A 571 -7.84 -6.22 17.39
CA PRO A 571 -9.15 -6.06 18.03
C PRO A 571 -9.51 -4.62 18.43
N LYS A 572 -8.51 -3.77 18.65
CA LYS A 572 -8.68 -2.34 18.97
C LYS A 572 -9.30 -1.52 17.84
N VAL A 573 -9.35 -2.04 16.60
CA VAL A 573 -9.95 -1.29 15.48
C VAL A 573 -11.47 -1.16 15.64
N ILE A 574 -12.15 -2.12 16.28
CA ILE A 574 -13.60 -2.06 16.52
C ILE A 574 -13.97 -0.84 17.37
N PRO A 575 -13.45 -0.68 18.61
CA PRO A 575 -13.79 0.50 19.43
C PRO A 575 -13.28 1.81 18.83
N ARG A 576 -12.30 1.78 17.95
CA ARG A 576 -11.70 2.97 17.35
C ARG A 576 -12.48 3.47 16.11
N TYR A 577 -12.91 2.55 15.23
CA TYR A 577 -13.47 2.92 13.91
C TYR A 577 -14.94 2.57 13.75
N ALA A 578 -15.46 1.67 14.58
CA ALA A 578 -16.86 1.24 14.56
C ALA A 578 -17.41 1.05 15.99
N PRO A 579 -17.26 2.04 16.90
CA PRO A 579 -17.69 1.90 18.30
C PRO A 579 -19.19 1.62 18.41
N ASP A 580 -19.99 2.22 17.53
CA ASP A 580 -21.45 2.09 17.51
C ASP A 580 -21.93 0.77 16.87
N ALA A 581 -21.01 -0.01 16.27
CA ALA A 581 -21.37 -1.29 15.68
C ALA A 581 -21.60 -2.39 16.71
N VAL A 582 -20.99 -2.31 17.89
CA VAL A 582 -21.17 -3.33 18.94
C VAL A 582 -22.55 -3.20 19.56
N ILE A 583 -23.42 -4.18 19.28
CA ILE A 583 -24.82 -4.20 19.73
C ILE A 583 -25.09 -5.17 20.88
N GLY A 584 -24.15 -6.06 21.19
CA GLY A 584 -24.26 -7.04 22.27
C GLY A 584 -23.21 -8.14 22.21
N ARG A 585 -23.50 -9.25 22.88
CA ARG A 585 -22.63 -10.45 22.90
C ARG A 585 -23.37 -11.71 22.49
N VAL A 586 -22.61 -12.67 21.98
CA VAL A 586 -23.16 -14.02 21.72
C VAL A 586 -23.43 -14.73 23.05
N ARG A 587 -24.64 -15.25 23.15
CA ARG A 587 -25.05 -16.13 24.26
C ARG A 587 -24.43 -17.51 24.03
N LYS A 588 -23.59 -17.95 25.00
CA LYS A 588 -23.05 -19.31 25.02
C LYS A 588 -24.13 -20.35 25.27
#